data_b29920f0aed51571b9b2fc3d821b82ff
#
_entry.id   b29920f0aed51571b9b2fc3d821b82ff
#
_cell.length_a   1.000
_cell.length_b   1.000
_cell.length_c   1.000
_cell.angle_alpha   90.00
_cell.angle_beta   90.00
_cell.angle_gamma   90.00
#
_symmetry.space_group_name_H-M   'P 1'
#
loop_
_entity.id
_entity.type
_entity.pdbx_description
1 polymer ?
#
loop_
_entity_poly.entity_id
_entity_poly.type
_entity_poly.pdbx_seq_one_letter_code
_entity_poly.pdbx_strand_id
1 'polypeptide(L)'
;MRVGVFTPLLSQLSLPDVLKKLAALRISTIELGTGNYPGDAHCKLAMLEDSRALAAFQKVLADHGTQISALSCHGNALHPDKARAEQDRVVSRKTILLAEKLGIPVVIDFSGCPGDSPGSTAPNWVTCPWPPEYLKVLDWQWNEVVAPYWIEHAKFAQDHGVKIAIEMHPGFVVYTPETMLKLRAIAGPGVGCNFDPSHLFWQGIDPIAAVRVLEGVIFHVHAKDTQLYPSNLQRAGVLDTK
;
A
#
# COMPACT_ATOMS: atom_id res chain seq x y z
N MET A 1 4.23 14.03 14.49
CA MET A 1 3.25 13.07 13.91
C MET A 1 1.92 13.79 13.80
N ARG A 2 1.17 13.59 12.71
CA ARG A 2 -0.18 14.16 12.49
C ARG A 2 -1.16 13.00 12.39
N VAL A 3 -2.36 13.19 12.94
CA VAL A 3 -3.46 12.23 12.81
C VAL A 3 -4.28 12.63 11.58
N GLY A 4 -4.58 11.67 10.73
CA GLY A 4 -5.39 11.83 9.54
C GLY A 4 -6.42 10.72 9.39
N VAL A 5 -7.22 10.79 8.33
CA VAL A 5 -8.22 9.78 8.00
C VAL A 5 -8.01 9.29 6.57
N PHE A 6 -8.01 7.98 6.40
CA PHE A 6 -8.06 7.32 5.09
C PHE A 6 -9.50 7.37 4.57
N THR A 7 -9.72 8.16 3.54
CA THR A 7 -11.07 8.56 3.11
C THR A 7 -11.93 7.49 2.41
N PRO A 8 -11.41 6.40 1.85
CA PRO A 8 -12.26 5.30 1.35
C PRO A 8 -13.27 4.78 2.37
N LEU A 9 -13.00 4.89 3.67
CA LEU A 9 -13.95 4.59 4.75
C LEU A 9 -15.23 5.44 4.68
N LEU A 10 -15.18 6.58 4.00
CA LEU A 10 -16.24 7.55 3.85
C LEU A 10 -16.67 7.72 2.38
N SER A 11 -16.44 6.72 1.55
CA SER A 11 -16.68 6.76 0.09
C SER A 11 -18.12 7.06 -0.31
N GLN A 12 -19.08 6.92 0.60
CA GLN A 12 -20.49 7.26 0.39
C GLN A 12 -20.78 8.78 0.47
N LEU A 13 -19.83 9.58 0.97
CA LEU A 13 -19.95 11.02 1.09
C LEU A 13 -19.19 11.70 -0.06
N SER A 14 -19.55 12.93 -0.39
CA SER A 14 -18.73 13.77 -1.26
C SER A 14 -17.45 14.23 -0.54
N LEU A 15 -16.40 14.55 -1.28
CA LEU A 15 -15.17 15.06 -0.65
C LEU A 15 -15.43 16.29 0.24
N PRO A 16 -16.20 17.33 -0.18
CA PRO A 16 -16.52 18.45 0.71
C PRO A 16 -17.23 18.03 2.00
N ASP A 17 -18.14 17.06 1.94
CA ASP A 17 -18.83 16.56 3.14
C ASP A 17 -17.90 15.80 4.09
N VAL A 18 -16.97 15.01 3.52
CA VAL A 18 -15.90 14.38 4.29
C VAL A 18 -15.07 15.43 5.01
N LEU A 19 -14.59 16.45 4.30
CA LEU A 19 -13.75 17.50 4.87
C LEU A 19 -14.49 18.30 5.95
N LYS A 20 -15.75 18.64 5.74
CA LYS A 20 -16.60 19.29 6.74
C LYS A 20 -16.75 18.43 8.02
N LYS A 21 -16.97 17.11 7.85
CA LYS A 21 -17.06 16.17 8.96
C LYS A 21 -15.76 16.08 9.75
N LEU A 22 -14.63 16.01 9.05
CA LEU A 22 -13.30 15.94 9.68
C LEU A 22 -12.94 17.24 10.40
N ALA A 23 -13.29 18.39 9.81
CA ALA A 23 -13.08 19.70 10.46
C ALA A 23 -13.82 19.79 11.79
N ALA A 24 -15.06 19.25 11.90
CA ALA A 24 -15.80 19.19 13.16
C ALA A 24 -15.08 18.33 14.24
N LEU A 25 -14.25 17.37 13.80
CA LEU A 25 -13.39 16.55 14.67
C LEU A 25 -11.99 17.14 14.86
N ARG A 26 -11.71 18.34 14.32
CA ARG A 26 -10.40 19.00 14.31
C ARG A 26 -9.31 18.19 13.62
N ILE A 27 -9.70 17.40 12.60
CA ILE A 27 -8.78 16.63 11.75
C ILE A 27 -8.62 17.39 10.44
N SER A 28 -7.38 17.73 10.08
CA SER A 28 -7.03 18.48 8.86
C SER A 28 -6.09 17.70 7.93
N THR A 29 -5.92 16.41 8.16
CA THR A 29 -5.05 15.56 7.36
C THR A 29 -5.85 14.37 6.82
N ILE A 30 -5.67 14.06 5.54
CA ILE A 30 -6.35 12.95 4.87
C ILE A 30 -5.37 12.13 4.05
N GLU A 31 -5.69 10.86 3.87
CA GLU A 31 -5.14 9.97 2.88
C GLU A 31 -6.23 9.64 1.86
N LEU A 32 -5.88 9.61 0.57
CA LEU A 32 -6.84 9.48 -0.53
C LEU A 32 -6.55 8.25 -1.38
N GLY A 33 -7.56 7.42 -1.60
CA GLY A 33 -7.55 6.39 -2.62
C GLY A 33 -7.63 6.98 -4.02
N THR A 34 -6.84 6.43 -4.97
CA THR A 34 -6.75 6.88 -6.35
C THR A 34 -7.12 5.81 -7.37
N GLY A 35 -7.43 4.60 -6.92
CA GLY A 35 -7.79 3.44 -7.73
C GLY A 35 -7.43 2.12 -7.06
N ASN A 36 -7.50 1.03 -7.80
CA ASN A 36 -7.29 -0.33 -7.31
C ASN A 36 -8.19 -0.66 -6.11
N TYR A 37 -7.69 -1.35 -5.04
CA TYR A 37 -8.50 -1.72 -3.88
C TYR A 37 -9.12 -0.53 -3.12
N PRO A 38 -8.43 0.59 -2.90
CA PRO A 38 -9.02 1.74 -2.23
C PRO A 38 -10.15 2.42 -3.01
N GLY A 39 -10.22 2.19 -4.32
CA GLY A 39 -11.06 2.99 -5.20
C GLY A 39 -10.60 4.44 -5.32
N ASP A 40 -11.39 5.25 -5.99
CA ASP A 40 -11.05 6.63 -6.35
C ASP A 40 -12.19 7.64 -6.04
N ALA A 41 -13.03 7.34 -5.07
CA ALA A 41 -14.22 8.12 -4.75
C ALA A 41 -13.94 9.63 -4.58
N HIS A 42 -12.81 9.97 -3.96
CA HIS A 42 -12.46 11.34 -3.61
C HIS A 42 -11.28 11.91 -4.38
N CYS A 43 -10.54 11.10 -5.17
CA CYS A 43 -9.36 11.55 -5.89
C CYS A 43 -9.25 10.79 -7.23
N LYS A 44 -9.63 11.45 -8.31
CA LYS A 44 -9.70 10.84 -9.65
C LYS A 44 -8.38 11.03 -10.41
N LEU A 45 -7.82 9.96 -10.95
CA LEU A 45 -6.62 10.02 -11.81
C LEU A 45 -6.86 10.79 -13.12
N ALA A 46 -8.11 10.93 -13.55
CA ALA A 46 -8.45 11.76 -14.71
C ALA A 46 -8.03 13.24 -14.57
N MET A 47 -7.80 13.73 -13.35
CA MET A 47 -7.25 15.08 -13.12
C MET A 47 -5.83 15.28 -13.68
N LEU A 48 -5.13 14.21 -14.02
CA LEU A 48 -3.83 14.32 -14.71
C LEU A 48 -3.94 15.00 -16.07
N GLU A 49 -5.05 14.78 -16.76
CA GLU A 49 -5.32 15.31 -18.12
C GLU A 49 -6.23 16.55 -18.09
N ASP A 50 -6.77 16.93 -16.92
CA ASP A 50 -7.68 18.07 -16.75
C ASP A 50 -7.17 19.03 -15.67
N SER A 51 -6.46 20.07 -16.12
CA SER A 51 -5.91 21.10 -15.23
C SER A 51 -6.98 21.91 -14.49
N ARG A 52 -8.20 22.04 -15.03
CA ARG A 52 -9.30 22.74 -14.35
C ARG A 52 -9.85 21.87 -13.21
N ALA A 53 -10.04 20.57 -13.46
CA ALA A 53 -10.45 19.65 -12.41
C ALA A 53 -9.41 19.55 -11.30
N LEU A 54 -8.11 19.52 -11.65
CA LEU A 54 -7.02 19.53 -10.68
C LEU A 54 -7.03 20.80 -9.83
N ALA A 55 -7.16 21.97 -10.44
CA ALA A 55 -7.22 23.26 -9.74
C ALA A 55 -8.47 23.34 -8.82
N ALA A 56 -9.62 22.88 -9.30
CA ALA A 56 -10.85 22.82 -8.49
C ALA A 56 -10.68 21.89 -7.28
N PHE A 57 -10.06 20.73 -7.45
CA PHE A 57 -9.74 19.81 -6.37
C PHE A 57 -8.81 20.45 -5.32
N GLN A 58 -7.72 21.08 -5.76
CA GLN A 58 -6.79 21.79 -4.87
C GLN A 58 -7.49 22.93 -4.11
N LYS A 59 -8.39 23.66 -4.79
CA LYS A 59 -9.18 24.71 -4.15
C LYS A 59 -10.08 24.17 -3.05
N VAL A 60 -10.77 23.06 -3.27
CA VAL A 60 -11.60 22.40 -2.24
C VAL A 60 -10.79 22.07 -1.00
N LEU A 61 -9.59 21.52 -1.16
CA LEU A 61 -8.70 21.20 -0.03
C LEU A 61 -8.25 22.47 0.71
N ALA A 62 -7.85 23.50 -0.03
CA ALA A 62 -7.40 24.78 0.52
C ALA A 62 -8.51 25.50 1.29
N ASP A 63 -9.74 25.55 0.75
CA ASP A 63 -10.91 26.16 1.39
C ASP A 63 -11.24 25.50 2.75
N HIS A 64 -10.87 24.23 2.94
CA HIS A 64 -11.07 23.50 4.20
C HIS A 64 -9.80 23.41 5.07
N GLY A 65 -8.69 24.01 4.65
CA GLY A 65 -7.42 23.93 5.36
C GLY A 65 -6.88 22.51 5.50
N THR A 66 -7.19 21.62 4.52
CA THR A 66 -6.87 20.20 4.58
C THR A 66 -5.61 19.88 3.80
N GLN A 67 -4.76 19.01 4.37
CA GLN A 67 -3.53 18.50 3.76
C GLN A 67 -3.66 17.01 3.43
N ILE A 68 -3.08 16.60 2.32
CA ILE A 68 -2.96 15.18 1.96
C ILE A 68 -1.65 14.64 2.54
N SER A 69 -1.71 13.55 3.30
CA SER A 69 -0.54 12.84 3.84
C SER A 69 0.08 11.89 2.85
N ALA A 70 -0.76 11.18 2.09
CA ALA A 70 -0.36 10.20 1.07
C ALA A 70 -1.50 9.98 0.07
N LEU A 71 -1.15 9.48 -1.12
CA LEU A 71 -2.08 8.86 -2.05
C LEU A 71 -1.93 7.35 -2.00
N SER A 72 -3.04 6.62 -2.09
CA SER A 72 -3.08 5.17 -1.94
C SER A 72 -3.65 4.49 -3.17
N CYS A 73 -2.93 3.51 -3.70
CA CYS A 73 -3.31 2.76 -4.90
C CYS A 73 -3.10 1.24 -4.75
N HIS A 74 -3.22 0.73 -3.52
CA HIS A 74 -3.04 -0.70 -3.21
C HIS A 74 -3.58 -1.61 -4.31
N GLY A 75 -2.70 -2.42 -4.90
CA GLY A 75 -3.05 -3.33 -6.00
C GLY A 75 -2.12 -4.54 -6.03
N ASN A 76 -2.31 -5.40 -7.04
CA ASN A 76 -1.38 -6.50 -7.30
C ASN A 76 -0.72 -6.32 -8.67
N ALA A 77 0.26 -5.43 -8.76
CA ALA A 77 1.04 -5.18 -9.96
C ALA A 77 1.84 -6.40 -10.48
N LEU A 78 1.92 -7.45 -9.67
CA LEU A 78 2.60 -8.73 -9.99
C LEU A 78 1.61 -9.89 -10.20
N HIS A 79 0.32 -9.58 -10.35
CA HIS A 79 -0.70 -10.61 -10.57
C HIS A 79 -0.35 -11.47 -11.78
N PRO A 80 -0.51 -12.82 -11.70
CA PRO A 80 -0.22 -13.72 -12.83
C PRO A 80 -1.07 -13.44 -14.06
N ASP A 81 -2.33 -13.02 -13.88
CA ASP A 81 -3.12 -12.45 -14.98
C ASP A 81 -2.51 -11.11 -15.40
N LYS A 82 -1.92 -11.11 -16.59
CA LYS A 82 -1.18 -9.95 -17.13
C LYS A 82 -2.06 -8.72 -17.37
N ALA A 83 -3.33 -8.90 -17.73
CA ALA A 83 -4.25 -7.79 -17.95
C ALA A 83 -4.55 -7.08 -16.63
N ARG A 84 -4.80 -7.84 -15.55
CA ARG A 84 -5.00 -7.32 -14.21
C ARG A 84 -3.73 -6.67 -13.67
N ALA A 85 -2.58 -7.31 -13.81
CA ALA A 85 -1.31 -6.74 -13.40
C ALA A 85 -1.03 -5.39 -14.08
N GLU A 86 -1.28 -5.31 -15.39
CA GLU A 86 -1.07 -4.07 -16.16
C GLU A 86 -2.04 -2.96 -15.74
N GLN A 87 -3.30 -3.30 -15.47
CA GLN A 87 -4.26 -2.33 -14.93
C GLN A 87 -3.75 -1.75 -13.60
N ASP A 88 -3.32 -2.59 -12.67
CA ASP A 88 -2.82 -2.16 -11.36
C ASP A 88 -1.53 -1.33 -11.49
N ARG A 89 -0.63 -1.70 -12.39
CA ARG A 89 0.58 -0.93 -12.72
C ARG A 89 0.28 0.46 -13.27
N VAL A 90 -0.67 0.55 -14.20
CA VAL A 90 -1.09 1.83 -14.78
C VAL A 90 -1.65 2.76 -13.70
N VAL A 91 -2.48 2.24 -12.79
CA VAL A 91 -3.01 3.01 -11.66
C VAL A 91 -1.88 3.49 -10.76
N SER A 92 -0.94 2.61 -10.37
CA SER A 92 0.18 2.96 -9.51
C SER A 92 1.07 4.05 -10.15
N ARG A 93 1.44 3.90 -11.43
CA ARG A 93 2.24 4.91 -12.15
C ARG A 93 1.51 6.25 -12.26
N LYS A 94 0.22 6.26 -12.59
CA LYS A 94 -0.59 7.49 -12.64
C LYS A 94 -0.74 8.13 -11.26
N THR A 95 -0.82 7.34 -10.19
CA THR A 95 -0.84 7.87 -8.82
C THR A 95 0.45 8.60 -8.47
N ILE A 96 1.60 8.06 -8.87
CA ILE A 96 2.91 8.72 -8.69
C ILE A 96 2.94 10.06 -9.43
N LEU A 97 2.49 10.10 -10.70
CA LEU A 97 2.42 11.35 -11.47
C LEU A 97 1.47 12.38 -10.85
N LEU A 98 0.34 11.91 -10.29
CA LEU A 98 -0.59 12.81 -9.59
C LEU A 98 0.02 13.30 -8.27
N ALA A 99 0.74 12.46 -7.54
CA ALA A 99 1.45 12.83 -6.32
C ALA A 99 2.49 13.93 -6.61
N GLU A 100 3.28 13.79 -7.67
CA GLU A 100 4.22 14.83 -8.14
C GLU A 100 3.50 16.16 -8.41
N LYS A 101 2.41 16.14 -9.22
CA LYS A 101 1.63 17.36 -9.54
C LYS A 101 1.01 18.02 -8.31
N LEU A 102 0.65 17.26 -7.30
CA LEU A 102 0.07 17.76 -6.05
C LEU A 102 1.11 18.08 -4.97
N GLY A 103 2.39 17.80 -5.21
CA GLY A 103 3.46 17.96 -4.23
C GLY A 103 3.37 17.00 -3.03
N ILE A 104 2.80 15.81 -3.24
CA ILE A 104 2.63 14.79 -2.21
C ILE A 104 3.83 13.84 -2.23
N PRO A 105 4.58 13.72 -1.13
CA PRO A 105 5.86 13.01 -1.14
C PRO A 105 5.74 11.48 -1.04
N VAL A 106 4.53 10.93 -0.73
CA VAL A 106 4.36 9.50 -0.43
C VAL A 106 3.17 8.93 -1.19
N VAL A 107 3.39 7.81 -1.86
CA VAL A 107 2.36 6.92 -2.42
C VAL A 107 2.40 5.60 -1.69
N ILE A 108 1.23 5.09 -1.29
CA ILE A 108 1.08 3.82 -0.59
C ILE A 108 0.59 2.75 -1.57
N ASP A 109 1.23 1.57 -1.55
CA ASP A 109 0.89 0.45 -2.41
C ASP A 109 1.13 -0.89 -1.70
N PHE A 110 0.68 -2.00 -2.32
CA PHE A 110 1.09 -3.35 -1.94
C PHE A 110 2.28 -3.82 -2.76
N SER A 111 3.04 -4.77 -2.20
CA SER A 111 4.22 -5.33 -2.88
C SER A 111 3.91 -6.20 -4.10
N GLY A 112 2.65 -6.60 -4.25
CA GLY A 112 2.23 -7.60 -5.21
C GLY A 112 2.44 -9.03 -4.71
N CYS A 113 1.80 -9.98 -5.40
CA CYS A 113 1.96 -11.42 -5.19
C CYS A 113 1.94 -12.13 -6.55
N PRO A 114 3.07 -12.70 -7.00
CA PRO A 114 3.13 -13.50 -8.22
C PRO A 114 2.45 -14.86 -8.06
N GLY A 115 2.37 -15.61 -9.16
CA GLY A 115 2.05 -17.05 -9.13
C GLY A 115 3.23 -17.90 -8.68
N ASP A 116 3.12 -19.20 -8.92
CA ASP A 116 4.17 -20.21 -8.64
C ASP A 116 5.09 -20.48 -9.83
N SER A 117 4.73 -20.00 -11.02
CA SER A 117 5.43 -20.23 -12.27
C SER A 117 5.04 -19.21 -13.33
N PRO A 118 5.77 -19.12 -14.46
CA PRO A 118 5.41 -18.22 -15.58
C PRO A 118 4.04 -18.50 -16.21
N GLY A 119 3.50 -19.71 -16.05
CA GLY A 119 2.18 -20.12 -16.56
C GLY A 119 1.02 -19.98 -15.58
N SER A 120 1.27 -19.46 -14.38
CA SER A 120 0.23 -19.31 -13.36
C SER A 120 -0.87 -18.34 -13.78
N THR A 121 -2.09 -18.59 -13.29
CA THR A 121 -3.26 -17.72 -13.48
C THR A 121 -3.75 -17.10 -12.17
N ALA A 122 -3.27 -17.58 -11.02
CA ALA A 122 -3.63 -17.11 -9.70
C ALA A 122 -2.38 -16.80 -8.85
N PRO A 123 -2.44 -15.83 -7.93
CA PRO A 123 -1.36 -15.56 -7.00
C PRO A 123 -1.07 -16.77 -6.10
N ASN A 124 0.19 -16.93 -5.71
CA ASN A 124 0.62 -17.95 -4.77
C ASN A 124 1.42 -17.29 -3.63
N TRP A 125 0.81 -17.19 -2.47
CA TRP A 125 1.44 -16.63 -1.28
C TRP A 125 2.16 -17.73 -0.51
N VAL A 126 3.49 -17.81 -0.68
CA VAL A 126 4.33 -18.83 -0.04
C VAL A 126 4.69 -18.39 1.39
N THR A 127 4.21 -19.16 2.38
CA THR A 127 4.46 -18.91 3.81
C THR A 127 5.05 -20.11 4.54
N CYS A 128 5.16 -21.27 3.87
CA CYS A 128 5.67 -22.49 4.47
C CYS A 128 6.98 -22.94 3.77
N PRO A 129 8.06 -23.27 4.53
CA PRO A 129 9.33 -23.69 3.94
C PRO A 129 9.33 -25.18 3.52
N TRP A 130 8.29 -25.93 3.83
CA TRP A 130 8.17 -27.35 3.55
C TRP A 130 6.81 -27.67 2.88
N PRO A 131 6.77 -28.51 1.86
CA PRO A 131 7.88 -29.18 1.12
C PRO A 131 8.87 -28.20 0.47
N PRO A 132 10.14 -28.62 0.20
CA PRO A 132 11.20 -27.73 -0.27
C PRO A 132 10.94 -27.08 -1.63
N GLU A 133 9.96 -27.59 -2.38
CA GLU A 133 9.49 -26.98 -3.63
C GLU A 133 8.94 -25.57 -3.41
N TYR A 134 8.34 -25.28 -2.25
CA TYR A 134 7.84 -23.94 -1.92
C TYR A 134 8.96 -22.90 -1.85
N LEU A 135 10.15 -23.29 -1.36
CA LEU A 135 11.31 -22.38 -1.35
C LEU A 135 11.81 -22.08 -2.76
N LYS A 136 11.71 -23.04 -3.70
CA LYS A 136 12.05 -22.80 -5.11
C LYS A 136 11.07 -21.82 -5.75
N VAL A 137 9.77 -21.96 -5.45
CA VAL A 137 8.74 -20.99 -5.88
C VAL A 137 9.05 -19.60 -5.32
N LEU A 138 9.33 -19.51 -4.01
CA LEU A 138 9.64 -18.25 -3.36
C LEU A 138 10.89 -17.58 -3.94
N ASP A 139 11.93 -18.35 -4.21
CA ASP A 139 13.18 -17.87 -4.84
C ASP A 139 12.91 -17.31 -6.25
N TRP A 140 12.18 -18.07 -7.09
CA TRP A 140 11.75 -17.62 -8.40
C TRP A 140 10.90 -16.34 -8.32
N GLN A 141 9.91 -16.28 -7.42
CA GLN A 141 9.08 -15.08 -7.23
C GLN A 141 9.92 -13.84 -6.95
N TRP A 142 10.87 -13.94 -6.01
CA TRP A 142 11.70 -12.80 -5.62
C TRP A 142 12.69 -12.40 -6.71
N ASN A 143 13.37 -13.34 -7.34
CA ASN A 143 14.45 -13.03 -8.26
C ASN A 143 13.97 -12.70 -9.67
N GLU A 144 12.94 -13.43 -10.16
CA GLU A 144 12.50 -13.31 -11.54
C GLU A 144 11.30 -12.37 -11.74
N VAL A 145 10.55 -12.06 -10.67
CA VAL A 145 9.33 -11.25 -10.79
C VAL A 145 9.37 -10.01 -9.93
N VAL A 146 9.61 -10.16 -8.62
CA VAL A 146 9.54 -9.06 -7.64
C VAL A 146 10.69 -8.07 -7.86
N ALA A 147 11.93 -8.55 -7.88
CA ALA A 147 13.10 -7.69 -7.97
C ALA A 147 13.13 -6.87 -9.27
N PRO A 148 12.95 -7.45 -10.48
CA PRO A 148 12.94 -6.66 -11.72
C PRO A 148 11.89 -5.56 -11.71
N TYR A 149 10.67 -5.87 -11.29
CA TYR A 149 9.58 -4.89 -11.24
C TYR A 149 9.89 -3.75 -10.27
N TRP A 150 10.31 -4.09 -9.03
CA TRP A 150 10.49 -3.07 -8.00
C TRP A 150 11.70 -2.19 -8.21
N ILE A 151 12.77 -2.69 -8.84
CA ILE A 151 13.92 -1.86 -9.26
C ILE A 151 13.46 -0.78 -10.25
N GLU A 152 12.69 -1.16 -11.27
CA GLU A 152 12.19 -0.21 -12.28
C GLU A 152 11.16 0.76 -11.68
N HIS A 153 10.19 0.25 -10.91
CA HIS A 153 9.09 1.05 -10.38
C HIS A 153 9.56 2.04 -9.30
N ALA A 154 10.49 1.62 -8.44
CA ALA A 154 11.09 2.51 -7.45
C ALA A 154 11.91 3.62 -8.11
N LYS A 155 12.66 3.30 -9.17
CA LYS A 155 13.37 4.31 -9.96
C LYS A 155 12.41 5.31 -10.58
N PHE A 156 11.32 4.84 -11.17
CA PHE A 156 10.29 5.73 -11.72
C PHE A 156 9.73 6.68 -10.65
N ALA A 157 9.39 6.19 -9.47
CA ALA A 157 8.90 7.04 -8.38
C ALA A 157 9.96 8.07 -7.93
N GLN A 158 11.22 7.65 -7.83
CA GLN A 158 12.33 8.52 -7.47
C GLN A 158 12.54 9.63 -8.50
N ASP A 159 12.46 9.33 -9.81
CA ASP A 159 12.58 10.30 -10.90
C ASP A 159 11.49 11.39 -10.82
N HIS A 160 10.34 11.10 -10.17
CA HIS A 160 9.24 12.03 -9.91
C HIS A 160 9.24 12.61 -8.48
N GLY A 161 10.30 12.40 -7.70
CA GLY A 161 10.43 12.92 -6.33
C GLY A 161 9.48 12.28 -5.31
N VAL A 162 8.90 11.12 -5.62
CA VAL A 162 7.92 10.40 -4.79
C VAL A 162 8.55 9.19 -4.13
N LYS A 163 8.23 8.95 -2.86
CA LYS A 163 8.58 7.73 -2.12
C LYS A 163 7.41 6.76 -2.16
N ILE A 164 7.71 5.46 -2.22
CA ILE A 164 6.68 4.42 -2.14
C ILE A 164 6.70 3.81 -0.74
N ALA A 165 5.57 3.83 -0.06
CA ALA A 165 5.36 3.19 1.23
C ALA A 165 4.58 1.88 1.02
N ILE A 166 5.24 0.75 1.20
CA ILE A 166 4.62 -0.57 1.05
C ILE A 166 3.91 -0.94 2.35
N GLU A 167 2.63 -1.23 2.27
CA GLU A 167 1.91 -1.84 3.38
C GLU A 167 2.27 -3.33 3.49
N MET A 168 2.81 -3.71 4.65
CA MET A 168 3.05 -5.12 4.98
C MET A 168 1.71 -5.82 5.17
N HIS A 169 1.30 -6.64 4.21
CA HIS A 169 -0.02 -7.24 4.21
C HIS A 169 0.01 -8.73 3.84
N PRO A 170 -0.68 -9.60 4.60
CA PRO A 170 -0.85 -11.01 4.23
C PRO A 170 -1.43 -11.18 2.84
N GLY A 171 -0.98 -12.22 2.13
CA GLY A 171 -1.37 -12.45 0.73
C GLY A 171 -0.49 -11.72 -0.28
N PHE A 172 0.51 -10.95 0.18
CA PHE A 172 1.51 -10.29 -0.65
C PHE A 172 2.93 -10.74 -0.24
N VAL A 173 3.93 -10.51 -1.10
CA VAL A 173 5.31 -10.98 -0.81
C VAL A 173 5.97 -10.20 0.31
N VAL A 174 5.52 -8.98 0.61
CA VAL A 174 5.95 -8.20 1.78
C VAL A 174 4.82 -8.20 2.81
N TYR A 175 5.01 -8.97 3.88
CA TYR A 175 4.03 -9.15 4.95
C TYR A 175 4.64 -9.16 6.36
N THR A 176 5.96 -9.04 6.46
CA THR A 176 6.72 -8.98 7.72
C THR A 176 7.80 -7.90 7.62
N PRO A 177 8.36 -7.41 8.74
CA PRO A 177 9.50 -6.51 8.73
C PRO A 177 10.69 -7.03 7.90
N GLU A 178 10.99 -8.34 7.99
CA GLU A 178 12.08 -8.97 7.24
C GLU A 178 11.87 -8.89 5.72
N THR A 179 10.65 -9.17 5.26
CA THR A 179 10.32 -9.08 3.83
C THR A 179 10.30 -7.63 3.35
N MET A 180 9.95 -6.67 4.22
CA MET A 180 10.04 -5.23 3.92
C MET A 180 11.49 -4.79 3.74
N LEU A 181 12.38 -5.20 4.64
CA LEU A 181 13.81 -4.89 4.54
C LEU A 181 14.45 -5.55 3.32
N LYS A 182 14.04 -6.78 2.98
CA LYS A 182 14.48 -7.46 1.75
C LYS A 182 14.09 -6.66 0.51
N LEU A 183 12.82 -6.22 0.42
CA LEU A 183 12.37 -5.41 -0.73
C LEU A 183 13.14 -4.08 -0.81
N ARG A 184 13.31 -3.40 0.32
CA ARG A 184 14.07 -2.13 0.36
C ARG A 184 15.52 -2.30 -0.06
N ALA A 185 16.17 -3.39 0.32
CA ALA A 185 17.54 -3.70 -0.10
C ALA A 185 17.65 -3.86 -1.63
N ILE A 186 16.60 -4.39 -2.26
CA ILE A 186 16.51 -4.58 -3.72
C ILE A 186 16.17 -3.27 -4.44
N ALA A 187 15.14 -2.58 -3.98
CA ALA A 187 14.54 -1.44 -4.67
C ALA A 187 15.13 -0.08 -4.30
N GLY A 188 15.93 -0.02 -3.23
CA GLY A 188 16.61 1.19 -2.78
C GLY A 188 15.82 2.03 -1.77
N PRO A 189 16.42 3.15 -1.31
CA PRO A 189 15.93 3.94 -0.17
C PRO A 189 14.64 4.72 -0.44
N GLY A 190 14.20 4.81 -1.69
CA GLY A 190 12.89 5.40 -2.07
C GLY A 190 11.70 4.52 -1.71
N VAL A 191 11.93 3.23 -1.41
CA VAL A 191 10.92 2.29 -0.95
C VAL A 191 11.01 2.11 0.56
N GLY A 192 9.90 2.24 1.26
CA GLY A 192 9.79 2.07 2.70
C GLY A 192 8.43 1.51 3.09
N CYS A 193 8.09 1.62 4.35
CA CYS A 193 6.92 0.98 4.96
C CYS A 193 5.77 1.96 5.19
N ASN A 194 4.56 1.58 4.79
CA ASN A 194 3.34 1.99 5.47
C ASN A 194 3.08 1.00 6.59
N PHE A 195 3.30 1.41 7.83
CA PHE A 195 3.22 0.54 8.98
C PHE A 195 1.78 0.39 9.46
N ASP A 196 1.18 -0.78 9.21
CA ASP A 196 -0.12 -1.17 9.74
C ASP A 196 0.06 -2.33 10.75
N PRO A 197 0.00 -2.06 12.06
CA PRO A 197 0.21 -3.08 13.08
C PRO A 197 -0.89 -4.15 13.09
N SER A 198 -2.08 -3.86 12.56
CA SER A 198 -3.19 -4.81 12.57
C SER A 198 -2.87 -6.11 11.83
N HIS A 199 -1.98 -6.05 10.85
CA HIS A 199 -1.52 -7.19 10.09
C HIS A 199 -0.42 -8.00 10.80
N LEU A 200 0.15 -7.46 11.88
CA LEU A 200 1.24 -8.09 12.63
C LEU A 200 0.74 -8.86 13.87
N PHE A 201 -0.23 -8.31 14.60
CA PHE A 201 -0.71 -8.86 15.87
C PHE A 201 -1.09 -10.34 15.79
N TRP A 202 -1.90 -10.71 14.80
CA TRP A 202 -2.38 -12.08 14.65
C TRP A 202 -1.29 -13.05 14.14
N GLN A 203 -0.23 -12.54 13.52
CA GLN A 203 0.95 -13.33 13.13
C GLN A 203 1.89 -13.60 14.32
N GLY A 204 1.61 -13.02 15.50
CA GLY A 204 2.48 -13.12 16.65
C GLY A 204 3.73 -12.21 16.57
N ILE A 205 3.72 -11.21 15.67
CA ILE A 205 4.80 -10.24 15.55
C ILE A 205 4.52 -9.09 16.53
N ASP A 206 5.49 -8.80 17.40
CA ASP A 206 5.43 -7.63 18.30
C ASP A 206 5.62 -6.33 17.52
N PRO A 207 4.60 -5.45 17.48
CA PRO A 207 4.71 -4.18 16.76
C PRO A 207 5.81 -3.26 17.26
N ILE A 208 6.17 -3.33 18.55
CA ILE A 208 7.25 -2.52 19.13
C ILE A 208 8.60 -3.00 18.58
N ALA A 209 8.81 -4.32 18.54
CA ALA A 209 9.99 -4.90 17.91
C ALA A 209 10.06 -4.56 16.42
N ALA A 210 8.92 -4.66 15.71
CA ALA A 210 8.82 -4.31 14.29
C ALA A 210 9.18 -2.84 14.02
N VAL A 211 8.65 -1.89 14.80
CA VAL A 211 8.99 -0.45 14.68
C VAL A 211 10.49 -0.20 14.88
N ARG A 212 11.12 -0.90 15.84
CA ARG A 212 12.57 -0.77 16.08
C ARG A 212 13.41 -1.29 14.91
N VAL A 213 13.03 -2.44 14.36
CA VAL A 213 13.72 -3.04 13.19
C VAL A 213 13.53 -2.18 11.94
N LEU A 214 12.39 -1.51 11.80
CA LEU A 214 12.06 -0.63 10.67
C LEU A 214 12.45 0.85 10.91
N GLU A 215 13.33 1.14 11.86
CA GLU A 215 13.82 2.50 12.09
C GLU A 215 14.39 3.12 10.79
N GLY A 216 13.93 4.33 10.45
CA GLY A 216 14.31 5.02 9.21
C GLY A 216 13.68 4.45 7.92
N VAL A 217 12.83 3.42 8.04
CA VAL A 217 12.13 2.78 6.91
C VAL A 217 10.65 3.14 6.87
N ILE A 218 10.05 3.53 7.98
CA ILE A 218 8.62 3.87 8.07
C ILE A 218 8.39 5.26 7.48
N PHE A 219 7.58 5.34 6.41
CA PHE A 219 7.22 6.58 5.73
C PHE A 219 5.80 7.04 6.08
N HIS A 220 4.91 6.09 6.38
CA HIS A 220 3.52 6.34 6.74
C HIS A 220 3.04 5.28 7.73
N VAL A 221 1.91 5.54 8.41
CA VAL A 221 1.34 4.63 9.42
C VAL A 221 -0.17 4.56 9.26
N HIS A 222 -0.71 3.36 9.21
CA HIS A 222 -2.12 3.08 9.45
C HIS A 222 -2.30 2.63 10.90
N ALA A 223 -2.87 3.50 11.74
CA ALA A 223 -3.10 3.20 13.15
C ALA A 223 -4.39 2.37 13.31
N LYS A 224 -4.35 1.13 12.87
CA LYS A 224 -5.45 0.17 12.94
C LYS A 224 -5.17 -0.89 13.99
N ASP A 225 -6.17 -1.27 14.77
CA ASP A 225 -6.08 -2.28 15.81
C ASP A 225 -6.68 -3.62 15.35
N THR A 226 -6.39 -4.69 16.10
CA THR A 226 -6.90 -6.05 15.84
C THR A 226 -7.26 -6.72 17.16
N GLN A 227 -8.49 -7.18 17.25
CA GLN A 227 -8.91 -8.02 18.35
C GLN A 227 -8.61 -9.49 18.06
N LEU A 228 -7.85 -10.13 18.94
CA LEU A 228 -7.61 -11.58 18.90
C LEU A 228 -8.66 -12.30 19.75
N TYR A 229 -9.20 -13.39 19.21
CA TYR A 229 -10.10 -14.30 19.92
C TYR A 229 -9.34 -15.56 20.31
N PRO A 230 -8.87 -15.69 21.57
CA PRO A 230 -7.99 -16.78 21.98
C PRO A 230 -8.57 -18.17 21.71
N SER A 231 -9.88 -18.36 21.92
CA SER A 231 -10.55 -19.64 21.69
C SER A 231 -10.51 -20.07 20.20
N ASN A 232 -10.63 -19.11 19.28
CA ASN A 232 -10.52 -19.39 17.84
C ASN A 232 -9.08 -19.66 17.45
N LEU A 233 -8.15 -18.83 17.94
CA LEU A 233 -6.73 -18.98 17.67
C LEU A 233 -6.18 -20.32 18.17
N GLN A 234 -6.55 -20.74 19.38
CA GLN A 234 -6.13 -22.02 19.95
C GLN A 234 -6.65 -23.24 19.16
N ARG A 235 -7.82 -23.13 18.55
CA ARG A 235 -8.42 -24.23 17.78
C ARG A 235 -7.97 -24.30 16.33
N ALA A 236 -7.88 -23.14 15.67
CA ALA A 236 -7.72 -23.06 14.22
C ALA A 236 -6.34 -22.51 13.80
N GLY A 237 -5.60 -21.86 14.72
CA GLY A 237 -4.35 -21.18 14.35
C GLY A 237 -4.60 -19.94 13.51
N VAL A 238 -3.57 -19.50 12.77
CA VAL A 238 -3.59 -18.24 11.99
C VAL A 238 -3.69 -18.47 10.47
N LEU A 239 -3.59 -19.71 10.02
CA LEU A 239 -3.63 -20.06 8.58
C LEU A 239 -4.96 -20.67 8.14
N ASP A 240 -5.92 -20.88 9.06
CA ASP A 240 -7.26 -21.34 8.71
C ASP A 240 -8.03 -20.23 7.98
N THR A 241 -8.71 -20.62 6.92
CA THR A 241 -9.48 -19.69 6.06
C THR A 241 -10.95 -19.57 6.43
N LYS A 242 -11.39 -20.20 7.55
CA LYS A 242 -12.79 -20.21 8.01
C LYS A 242 -13.07 -19.19 9.09
#